data_42a8a84eb162d5e8d2cb4b59574c438b
#
_entry.id   42a8a84eb162d5e8d2cb4b59574c438b
#
_cell.length_a   1.000
_cell.length_b   1.000
_cell.length_c   1.000
_cell.angle_alpha   90.00
_cell.angle_beta   90.00
_cell.angle_gamma   90.00
#
_symmetry.space_group_name_H-M   'P 1'
#
loop_
_entity.id
_entity.type
_entity.pdbx_description
1 polymer ?
#
loop_
_entity_poly.entity_id
_entity_poly.type
_entity_poly.pdbx_seq_one_letter_code
_entity_poly.pdbx_strand_id
1 'polypeptide(L)'
;MLRQKIRNFLDAVQKSYEHEFQEITDTQQKNLILNARSYAAFQQDKTISSLEEVEFQVFSQFGEDGIIQWLIHNVELKERIFVEFGVEDYSEANTRFLLLNNNWTGLVIDGDKGNIDRVKNWKFFWKYDLTATAAFITKDNINQLISEAGFRGDIGLLSVDVDGNDYWILSAIDCITPRILICEYNNIFGAEKKVSIPYDEKFYRTEKHYSNLYWGASLGAFCSWAEQHDYYYMGSNSAGNNAFFVRKDCIDEKKVPAENSIFTTSKYRESRDERGRLTYLRGIDRLKAIREMELVNLESNRIETIAEIYNL
;
A
#
# COMPACT_ATOMS: atom_id res chain seq x y z
N MET A 1 -34.06 -21.24 35.64
CA MET A 1 -33.16 -22.41 35.51
C MET A 1 -33.06 -22.94 34.08
N LEU A 2 -34.16 -23.27 33.38
CA LEU A 2 -34.15 -23.81 32.02
C LEU A 2 -33.55 -22.81 30.99
N ARG A 3 -33.99 -21.53 31.00
CA ARG A 3 -33.47 -20.49 30.13
C ARG A 3 -31.95 -20.30 30.25
N GLN A 4 -31.40 -20.37 31.45
CA GLN A 4 -29.94 -20.26 31.66
C GLN A 4 -29.19 -21.47 31.10
N LYS A 5 -29.75 -22.68 31.26
CA LYS A 5 -29.13 -23.89 30.66
C LYS A 5 -29.13 -23.84 29.15
N ILE A 6 -30.23 -23.38 28.53
CA ILE A 6 -30.30 -23.19 27.06
C ILE A 6 -29.28 -22.16 26.59
N ARG A 7 -29.17 -21.02 27.28
CA ARG A 7 -28.19 -19.99 26.97
C ARG A 7 -26.76 -20.52 27.04
N ASN A 8 -26.41 -21.20 28.16
CA ASN A 8 -25.08 -21.79 28.31
C ASN A 8 -24.77 -22.85 27.24
N PHE A 9 -25.77 -23.62 26.81
CA PHE A 9 -25.64 -24.59 25.75
C PHE A 9 -25.40 -23.90 24.40
N LEU A 10 -26.17 -22.86 24.05
CA LEU A 10 -26.00 -22.09 22.85
C LEU A 10 -24.63 -21.40 22.82
N ASP A 11 -24.19 -20.80 23.92
CA ASP A 11 -22.88 -20.19 24.07
C ASP A 11 -21.74 -21.22 23.87
N ALA A 12 -21.91 -22.45 24.39
CA ALA A 12 -20.93 -23.51 24.18
C ALA A 12 -20.87 -24.00 22.72
N VAL A 13 -22.03 -24.14 22.07
CA VAL A 13 -22.11 -24.52 20.64
C VAL A 13 -21.50 -23.43 19.79
N GLN A 14 -21.81 -22.16 20.05
CA GLN A 14 -21.23 -21.04 19.32
C GLN A 14 -19.70 -21.02 19.47
N LYS A 15 -19.17 -21.13 20.67
CA LYS A 15 -17.72 -21.20 20.92
C LYS A 15 -17.05 -22.37 20.20
N SER A 16 -17.71 -23.56 20.20
CA SER A 16 -17.19 -24.71 19.48
C SER A 16 -17.12 -24.46 17.97
N TYR A 17 -18.16 -23.84 17.42
CA TYR A 17 -18.22 -23.47 16.00
C TYR A 17 -17.16 -22.44 15.62
N GLU A 18 -16.99 -21.39 16.44
CA GLU A 18 -15.98 -20.36 16.27
C GLU A 18 -14.57 -20.97 16.32
N HIS A 19 -14.31 -21.90 17.23
CA HIS A 19 -13.04 -22.61 17.34
C HIS A 19 -12.73 -23.44 16.09
N GLU A 20 -13.70 -24.26 15.66
CA GLU A 20 -13.54 -25.12 14.48
C GLU A 20 -13.35 -24.30 13.18
N PHE A 21 -14.13 -23.22 13.04
CA PHE A 21 -13.97 -22.29 11.93
C PHE A 21 -12.59 -21.63 11.92
N GLN A 22 -12.08 -21.24 13.10
CA GLN A 22 -10.75 -20.66 13.24
C GLN A 22 -9.65 -21.66 12.88
N GLU A 23 -9.77 -22.92 13.29
CA GLU A 23 -8.78 -23.97 12.93
C GLU A 23 -8.73 -24.23 11.41
N ILE A 24 -9.90 -24.24 10.75
CA ILE A 24 -9.99 -24.37 9.30
C ILE A 24 -9.31 -23.20 8.64
N THR A 25 -9.61 -21.97 9.06
CA THR A 25 -9.03 -20.73 8.53
C THR A 25 -7.51 -20.71 8.71
N ASP A 26 -7.00 -21.06 9.90
CA ASP A 26 -5.56 -21.12 10.19
C ASP A 26 -4.86 -22.15 9.29
N THR A 27 -5.51 -23.29 9.01
CA THR A 27 -4.98 -24.34 8.16
C THR A 27 -4.95 -23.91 6.69
N GLN A 28 -6.01 -23.26 6.21
CA GLN A 28 -6.07 -22.72 4.85
C GLN A 28 -5.00 -21.65 4.65
N GLN A 29 -4.81 -20.75 5.61
CA GLN A 29 -3.78 -19.73 5.56
C GLN A 29 -2.37 -20.32 5.48
N LYS A 30 -2.07 -21.36 6.27
CA LYS A 30 -0.76 -22.06 6.22
C LYS A 30 -0.52 -22.72 4.85
N ASN A 31 -1.56 -23.34 4.27
CA ASN A 31 -1.47 -23.94 2.95
C ASN A 31 -1.24 -22.89 1.87
N LEU A 32 -1.92 -21.75 1.96
CA LEU A 32 -1.76 -20.63 1.03
C LEU A 32 -0.32 -20.09 1.09
N ILE A 33 0.20 -19.85 2.30
CA ILE A 33 1.60 -19.40 2.51
C ILE A 33 2.59 -20.43 1.93
N LEU A 34 2.38 -21.72 2.18
CA LEU A 34 3.27 -22.78 1.68
C LEU A 34 3.32 -22.82 0.14
N ASN A 35 2.14 -22.71 -0.50
CA ASN A 35 2.05 -22.68 -1.96
C ASN A 35 2.72 -21.43 -2.53
N ALA A 36 2.44 -20.25 -1.94
CA ALA A 36 3.01 -18.99 -2.35
C ALA A 36 4.54 -18.96 -2.18
N ARG A 37 5.07 -19.54 -1.09
CA ARG A 37 6.52 -19.70 -0.87
C ARG A 37 7.17 -20.53 -1.97
N SER A 38 6.52 -21.64 -2.36
CA SER A 38 7.02 -22.50 -3.44
C SER A 38 7.02 -21.78 -4.78
N TYR A 39 5.98 -21.00 -5.05
CA TYR A 39 5.87 -20.21 -6.27
C TYR A 39 6.88 -19.06 -6.30
N ALA A 40 7.06 -18.34 -5.18
CA ALA A 40 8.08 -17.30 -5.04
C ALA A 40 9.49 -17.87 -5.30
N ALA A 41 9.82 -19.04 -4.75
CA ALA A 41 11.10 -19.70 -4.99
C ALA A 41 11.31 -20.11 -6.46
N PHE A 42 10.23 -20.47 -7.16
CA PHE A 42 10.29 -20.80 -8.58
C PHE A 42 10.60 -19.59 -9.46
N GLN A 43 10.08 -18.41 -9.12
CA GLN A 43 10.22 -17.22 -9.96
C GLN A 43 11.30 -16.21 -9.49
N GLN A 44 11.94 -16.44 -8.36
CA GLN A 44 12.89 -15.49 -7.74
C GLN A 44 14.06 -15.08 -8.65
N ASP A 45 14.57 -16.02 -9.47
CA ASP A 45 15.70 -15.80 -10.39
C ASP A 45 15.26 -15.42 -11.81
N LYS A 46 13.95 -15.24 -12.03
CA LYS A 46 13.40 -14.93 -13.35
C LYS A 46 13.88 -13.55 -13.80
N THR A 47 14.37 -13.46 -15.02
CA THR A 47 14.53 -12.17 -15.69
C THR A 47 13.17 -11.76 -16.23
N ILE A 48 12.70 -10.57 -15.86
CA ILE A 48 11.36 -10.08 -16.17
C ILE A 48 11.43 -8.82 -17.04
N SER A 49 10.44 -8.64 -17.91
CA SER A 49 10.23 -7.42 -18.67
C SER A 49 9.31 -6.44 -17.92
N SER A 50 8.37 -6.95 -17.15
CA SER A 50 7.45 -6.16 -16.31
C SER A 50 7.20 -6.84 -14.97
N LEU A 51 6.77 -6.09 -13.97
CA LEU A 51 6.44 -6.62 -12.63
C LEU A 51 5.21 -7.55 -12.67
N GLU A 52 4.31 -7.40 -13.63
CA GLU A 52 3.14 -8.27 -13.81
C GLU A 52 3.52 -9.75 -13.95
N GLU A 53 4.71 -10.04 -14.48
CA GLU A 53 5.17 -11.42 -14.70
C GLU A 53 5.47 -12.19 -13.40
N VAL A 54 5.60 -11.50 -12.29
CA VAL A 54 5.92 -12.09 -10.97
C VAL A 54 4.83 -11.86 -9.93
N GLU A 55 3.70 -11.29 -10.33
CA GLU A 55 2.55 -11.10 -9.45
C GLU A 55 1.96 -12.41 -8.93
N PHE A 56 1.67 -12.44 -7.66
CA PHE A 56 0.71 -13.34 -7.03
C PHE A 56 0.16 -12.70 -5.76
N GLN A 57 -1.04 -13.09 -5.38
CA GLN A 57 -1.77 -12.53 -4.24
C GLN A 57 -1.91 -13.55 -3.12
N VAL A 58 -1.54 -13.16 -1.91
CA VAL A 58 -1.78 -13.91 -0.66
C VAL A 58 -2.53 -13.03 0.34
N PHE A 59 -1.97 -11.86 0.64
CA PHE A 59 -2.51 -10.89 1.60
C PHE A 59 -2.57 -9.47 1.05
N SER A 60 -1.84 -9.16 0.00
CA SER A 60 -1.95 -7.87 -0.68
C SER A 60 -3.26 -7.77 -1.45
N GLN A 61 -3.65 -6.54 -1.80
CA GLN A 61 -4.92 -6.26 -2.46
C GLN A 61 -5.01 -6.88 -3.87
N PHE A 62 -3.90 -6.91 -4.60
CA PHE A 62 -3.85 -7.43 -5.98
C PHE A 62 -2.76 -8.50 -6.14
N GLY A 63 -1.54 -8.14 -6.49
CA GLY A 63 -0.46 -9.08 -6.77
C GLY A 63 0.88 -8.71 -6.14
N GLU A 64 0.89 -7.74 -5.25
CA GLU A 64 2.07 -7.13 -4.67
C GLU A 64 2.92 -8.13 -3.88
N ASP A 65 2.31 -9.15 -3.27
CA ASP A 65 3.06 -10.19 -2.56
C ASP A 65 4.12 -10.83 -3.46
N GLY A 66 3.76 -11.13 -4.72
CA GLY A 66 4.67 -11.71 -5.69
C GLY A 66 5.79 -10.76 -6.09
N ILE A 67 5.45 -9.52 -6.39
CA ILE A 67 6.41 -8.47 -6.74
C ILE A 67 7.41 -8.28 -5.60
N ILE A 68 6.93 -8.14 -4.36
CA ILE A 68 7.77 -7.94 -3.18
C ILE A 68 8.70 -9.13 -2.98
N GLN A 69 8.24 -10.38 -3.14
CA GLN A 69 9.10 -11.56 -3.02
C GLN A 69 10.21 -11.57 -4.07
N TRP A 70 9.91 -11.17 -5.31
CA TRP A 70 10.93 -11.05 -6.34
C TRP A 70 11.91 -9.91 -6.02
N LEU A 71 11.44 -8.75 -5.58
CA LEU A 71 12.28 -7.60 -5.22
C LEU A 71 13.23 -7.95 -4.08
N ILE A 72 12.75 -8.53 -2.98
CA ILE A 72 13.61 -8.86 -1.82
C ILE A 72 14.67 -9.92 -2.13
N HIS A 73 14.48 -10.71 -3.18
CA HIS A 73 15.48 -11.66 -3.67
C HIS A 73 16.55 -10.97 -4.54
N ASN A 74 16.16 -9.96 -5.32
CA ASN A 74 17.02 -9.32 -6.31
C ASN A 74 17.68 -8.02 -5.83
N VAL A 75 17.24 -7.47 -4.70
CA VAL A 75 17.77 -6.27 -4.06
C VAL A 75 18.73 -6.65 -2.94
N GLU A 76 19.86 -5.97 -2.86
CA GLU A 76 20.78 -6.12 -1.71
C GLU A 76 20.15 -5.53 -0.46
N LEU A 77 19.80 -6.36 0.51
CA LEU A 77 19.18 -5.97 1.77
C LEU A 77 20.16 -6.11 2.92
N LYS A 78 20.35 -5.03 3.70
CA LYS A 78 21.12 -5.06 4.95
C LYS A 78 20.26 -5.46 6.12
N GLU A 79 19.05 -4.89 6.18
CA GLU A 79 18.11 -5.12 7.25
C GLU A 79 16.79 -5.66 6.70
N ARG A 80 16.17 -6.57 7.42
CA ARG A 80 14.87 -7.14 7.12
C ARG A 80 13.79 -6.43 7.93
N ILE A 81 13.70 -5.14 7.69
CA ILE A 81 12.78 -4.22 8.36
C ILE A 81 11.82 -3.63 7.33
N PHE A 82 10.56 -3.57 7.67
CA PHE A 82 9.57 -2.83 6.89
C PHE A 82 8.82 -1.80 7.74
N VAL A 83 8.32 -0.77 7.06
CA VAL A 83 7.36 0.20 7.58
C VAL A 83 6.20 0.29 6.58
N GLU A 84 4.96 0.23 7.05
CA GLU A 84 3.77 0.35 6.20
C GLU A 84 2.72 1.23 6.86
N PHE A 85 2.08 2.10 6.06
CA PHE A 85 1.02 3.00 6.49
C PHE A 85 -0.30 2.62 5.82
N GLY A 86 -1.45 2.93 6.50
CA GLY A 86 -2.78 2.69 5.98
C GLY A 86 -3.14 1.22 5.88
N VAL A 87 -2.78 0.45 6.90
CA VAL A 87 -2.90 -1.01 6.88
C VAL A 87 -4.28 -1.53 7.28
N GLU A 88 -5.21 -0.64 7.63
CA GLU A 88 -6.48 -1.02 8.22
C GLU A 88 -6.28 -2.04 9.37
N ASP A 89 -6.98 -3.17 9.36
CA ASP A 89 -6.82 -4.25 10.35
C ASP A 89 -5.71 -5.25 10.00
N TYR A 90 -4.86 -4.91 9.00
CA TYR A 90 -3.73 -5.72 8.52
C TYR A 90 -4.15 -7.07 7.91
N SER A 91 -5.44 -7.29 7.63
CA SER A 91 -5.90 -8.50 6.95
C SER A 91 -5.52 -8.49 5.46
N GLU A 92 -5.53 -7.30 4.85
CA GLU A 92 -5.07 -7.04 3.50
C GLU A 92 -3.98 -5.95 3.58
N ALA A 93 -2.72 -6.31 3.31
CA ALA A 93 -1.58 -5.40 3.42
C ALA A 93 -0.38 -5.91 2.62
N ASN A 94 0.43 -4.99 2.09
CA ASN A 94 1.60 -5.31 1.26
C ASN A 94 2.70 -6.05 2.04
N THR A 95 2.86 -5.77 3.33
CA THR A 95 3.94 -6.36 4.14
C THR A 95 3.54 -7.59 4.94
N ARG A 96 2.25 -7.98 4.94
CA ARG A 96 1.80 -9.11 5.74
C ARG A 96 2.45 -10.43 5.33
N PHE A 97 2.66 -10.66 4.03
CA PHE A 97 3.35 -11.86 3.57
C PHE A 97 4.83 -11.85 3.99
N LEU A 98 5.50 -10.69 3.97
CA LEU A 98 6.86 -10.54 4.52
C LEU A 98 6.94 -10.93 5.99
N LEU A 99 5.99 -10.47 6.79
CA LEU A 99 5.92 -10.81 8.22
C LEU A 99 5.76 -12.32 8.42
N LEU A 100 4.75 -12.92 7.77
CA LEU A 100 4.35 -14.31 8.03
C LEU A 100 5.29 -15.34 7.39
N ASN A 101 5.78 -15.07 6.18
CA ASN A 101 6.62 -15.99 5.41
C ASN A 101 8.11 -15.77 5.66
N ASN A 102 8.56 -14.51 5.70
CA ASN A 102 9.98 -14.16 5.74
C ASN A 102 10.45 -13.74 7.14
N ASN A 103 9.52 -13.61 8.10
CA ASN A 103 9.78 -13.23 9.50
C ASN A 103 10.56 -11.91 9.63
N TRP A 104 10.12 -10.89 8.90
CA TRP A 104 10.67 -9.55 8.98
C TRP A 104 10.17 -8.83 10.22
N THR A 105 10.98 -7.89 10.74
CA THR A 105 10.57 -6.93 11.76
C THR A 105 9.78 -5.81 11.10
N GLY A 106 8.67 -5.36 11.72
CA GLY A 106 7.81 -4.37 11.09
C GLY A 106 7.22 -3.31 12.00
N LEU A 107 6.95 -2.16 11.39
CA LEU A 107 6.10 -1.11 11.93
C LEU A 107 4.90 -0.92 11.00
N VAL A 108 3.68 -0.99 11.56
CA VAL A 108 2.46 -0.63 10.86
C VAL A 108 1.76 0.51 11.58
N ILE A 109 1.27 1.49 10.81
CA ILE A 109 0.57 2.66 11.34
C ILE A 109 -0.75 2.81 10.60
N ASP A 110 -1.84 2.98 11.36
CA ASP A 110 -3.17 3.26 10.83
C ASP A 110 -3.87 4.33 11.67
N GLY A 111 -4.70 5.16 11.02
CA GLY A 111 -5.42 6.26 11.67
C GLY A 111 -6.53 5.77 12.60
N ASP A 112 -7.12 4.60 12.34
CA ASP A 112 -8.20 4.05 13.14
C ASP A 112 -7.67 3.16 14.29
N LYS A 113 -7.93 3.62 15.51
CA LYS A 113 -7.56 2.87 16.72
C LYS A 113 -8.20 1.48 16.77
N GLY A 114 -9.42 1.32 16.26
CA GLY A 114 -10.12 0.03 16.25
C GLY A 114 -9.44 -0.97 15.31
N ASN A 115 -8.89 -0.51 14.20
CA ASN A 115 -8.07 -1.28 13.30
C ASN A 115 -6.83 -1.81 14.02
N ILE A 116 -6.07 -0.92 14.63
CA ILE A 116 -4.85 -1.28 15.36
C ILE A 116 -5.14 -2.18 16.59
N ASP A 117 -6.25 -1.96 17.28
CA ASP A 117 -6.67 -2.85 18.35
C ASP A 117 -6.95 -4.28 17.81
N ARG A 118 -7.51 -4.44 16.60
CA ARG A 118 -7.66 -5.75 15.93
C ARG A 118 -6.32 -6.39 15.61
N VAL A 119 -5.37 -5.63 15.05
CA VAL A 119 -3.99 -6.10 14.81
C VAL A 119 -3.36 -6.65 16.10
N LYS A 120 -3.38 -5.87 17.18
CA LYS A 120 -2.80 -6.26 18.49
C LYS A 120 -3.49 -7.45 19.14
N ASN A 121 -4.79 -7.62 18.89
CA ASN A 121 -5.58 -8.74 19.38
C ASN A 121 -5.51 -9.98 18.49
N TRP A 122 -4.80 -9.92 17.36
CA TRP A 122 -4.60 -11.08 16.52
C TRP A 122 -3.91 -12.19 17.31
N LYS A 123 -4.50 -13.39 17.30
CA LYS A 123 -4.07 -14.58 18.05
C LYS A 123 -2.57 -14.89 17.99
N PHE A 124 -1.93 -14.53 16.85
CA PHE A 124 -0.51 -14.83 16.59
C PHE A 124 0.39 -13.59 16.66
N PHE A 125 -0.12 -12.43 17.06
CA PHE A 125 0.65 -11.19 17.16
C PHE A 125 1.95 -11.38 17.96
N TRP A 126 1.88 -12.11 19.07
CA TRP A 126 3.01 -12.42 19.95
C TRP A 126 4.16 -13.21 19.29
N LYS A 127 3.93 -13.81 18.11
CA LYS A 127 4.95 -14.60 17.40
C LYS A 127 5.87 -13.77 16.54
N TYR A 128 5.47 -12.55 16.20
CA TYR A 128 6.12 -11.72 15.21
C TYR A 128 6.64 -10.44 15.83
N ASP A 129 7.76 -9.97 15.35
CA ASP A 129 8.33 -8.69 15.74
C ASP A 129 7.61 -7.56 14.97
N LEU A 130 6.38 -7.28 15.39
CA LEU A 130 5.49 -6.29 14.77
C LEU A 130 5.10 -5.23 15.80
N THR A 131 5.44 -3.98 15.51
CA THR A 131 4.94 -2.79 16.20
C THR A 131 3.73 -2.26 15.44
N ALA A 132 2.61 -2.05 16.13
CA ALA A 132 1.39 -1.50 15.53
C ALA A 132 0.98 -0.23 16.29
N THR A 133 0.88 0.89 15.59
CA THR A 133 0.64 2.23 16.16
C THR A 133 -0.62 2.84 15.58
N ALA A 134 -1.53 3.27 16.47
CA ALA A 134 -2.72 4.04 16.07
C ALA A 134 -2.35 5.53 16.06
N ALA A 135 -2.26 6.12 14.87
CA ALA A 135 -1.99 7.54 14.71
C ALA A 135 -2.47 8.04 13.35
N PHE A 136 -3.08 9.21 13.34
CA PHE A 136 -3.33 9.92 12.09
C PHE A 136 -2.00 10.53 11.61
N ILE A 137 -1.56 10.12 10.42
CA ILE A 137 -0.25 10.48 9.87
C ILE A 137 -0.33 11.86 9.22
N THR A 138 0.62 12.73 9.57
CA THR A 138 0.84 14.03 8.96
C THR A 138 2.30 14.21 8.59
N LYS A 139 2.62 15.14 7.68
CA LYS A 139 4.02 15.44 7.36
C LYS A 139 4.84 15.93 8.57
N ASP A 140 4.17 16.48 9.59
CA ASP A 140 4.83 17.05 10.76
C ASP A 140 5.11 16.01 11.85
N ASN A 141 4.36 14.88 11.89
CA ASN A 141 4.52 13.86 12.93
C ASN A 141 5.16 12.55 12.44
N ILE A 142 5.26 12.30 11.13
CA ILE A 142 5.67 11.00 10.60
C ILE A 142 7.06 10.57 11.08
N ASN A 143 8.04 11.47 11.05
CA ASN A 143 9.40 11.16 11.51
C ASN A 143 9.46 10.84 13.00
N GLN A 144 8.64 11.53 13.81
CA GLN A 144 8.52 11.24 15.24
C GLN A 144 7.90 9.87 15.46
N LEU A 145 6.79 9.54 14.78
CA LEU A 145 6.08 8.25 14.90
C LEU A 145 7.02 7.07 14.58
N ILE A 146 7.75 7.16 13.47
CA ILE A 146 8.72 6.13 13.07
C ILE A 146 9.84 6.01 14.10
N SER A 147 10.42 7.14 14.53
CA SER A 147 11.57 7.17 15.44
C SER A 147 11.22 6.72 16.85
N GLU A 148 10.04 7.04 17.37
CA GLU A 148 9.56 6.60 18.69
C GLU A 148 9.25 5.10 18.70
N ALA A 149 8.86 4.52 17.56
CA ALA A 149 8.72 3.08 17.39
C ALA A 149 10.07 2.34 17.29
N GLY A 150 11.19 3.07 17.28
CA GLY A 150 12.53 2.51 17.26
C GLY A 150 13.14 2.28 15.87
N PHE A 151 12.47 2.73 14.79
CA PHE A 151 12.92 2.53 13.41
C PHE A 151 13.72 3.74 12.92
N ARG A 152 14.90 3.53 12.35
CA ARG A 152 15.80 4.58 11.84
C ARG A 152 16.76 4.06 10.79
N GLY A 153 17.21 4.96 9.90
CA GLY A 153 18.29 4.71 8.94
C GLY A 153 17.90 3.78 7.80
N ASP A 154 18.82 2.91 7.38
CA ASP A 154 18.63 2.04 6.21
C ASP A 154 17.65 0.89 6.56
N ILE A 155 16.51 0.82 5.89
CA ILE A 155 15.50 -0.23 6.06
C ILE A 155 15.23 -0.98 4.75
N GLY A 156 14.67 -2.19 4.87
CA GLY A 156 14.38 -3.03 3.71
C GLY A 156 13.26 -2.48 2.82
N LEU A 157 12.11 -2.13 3.42
CA LEU A 157 10.92 -1.74 2.65
C LEU A 157 10.10 -0.67 3.37
N LEU A 158 9.60 0.30 2.60
CA LEU A 158 8.57 1.25 2.99
C LEU A 158 7.39 1.13 2.04
N SER A 159 6.16 1.00 2.57
CA SER A 159 4.91 1.08 1.83
C SER A 159 4.09 2.28 2.31
N VAL A 160 3.78 3.19 1.40
CA VAL A 160 3.05 4.43 1.67
C VAL A 160 1.70 4.36 0.99
N ASP A 161 0.66 4.27 1.81
CA ASP A 161 -0.74 4.34 1.41
C ASP A 161 -1.52 5.02 2.55
N VAL A 162 -1.89 6.28 2.36
CA VAL A 162 -2.63 7.09 3.34
C VAL A 162 -3.86 7.76 2.73
N ASP A 163 -4.34 7.19 1.61
CA ASP A 163 -5.58 7.60 0.93
C ASP A 163 -5.62 9.09 0.54
N GLY A 164 -4.46 9.70 0.24
CA GLY A 164 -4.48 11.08 -0.24
C GLY A 164 -3.20 11.88 -0.10
N ASN A 165 -2.63 11.98 1.08
CA ASN A 165 -1.42 12.77 1.32
C ASN A 165 -0.10 12.03 1.01
N ASP A 166 -0.13 10.91 0.31
CA ASP A 166 0.98 9.96 0.08
C ASP A 166 2.27 10.64 -0.34
N TYR A 167 2.18 11.48 -1.36
CA TYR A 167 3.33 12.24 -1.88
C TYR A 167 3.94 13.17 -0.81
N TRP A 168 3.10 13.85 -0.03
CA TRP A 168 3.53 14.79 0.98
C TRP A 168 4.14 14.09 2.18
N ILE A 169 3.59 12.96 2.58
CA ILE A 169 4.13 12.13 3.66
C ILE A 169 5.47 11.54 3.24
N LEU A 170 5.56 10.92 2.06
CA LEU A 170 6.82 10.42 1.51
C LEU A 170 7.89 11.51 1.49
N SER A 171 7.55 12.71 1.00
CA SER A 171 8.49 13.83 0.88
C SER A 171 8.96 14.40 2.23
N ALA A 172 8.23 14.13 3.31
CA ALA A 172 8.58 14.59 4.65
C ALA A 172 9.44 13.58 5.43
N ILE A 173 9.52 12.32 4.99
CA ILE A 173 10.29 11.29 5.67
C ILE A 173 11.77 11.52 5.48
N ASP A 174 12.52 11.63 6.60
CA ASP A 174 13.97 11.81 6.63
C ASP A 174 14.68 10.88 7.64
N CYS A 175 13.96 10.27 8.57
CA CYS A 175 14.51 9.41 9.62
C CYS A 175 14.85 7.99 9.17
N ILE A 176 14.31 7.54 8.01
CA ILE A 176 14.58 6.23 7.40
C ILE A 176 14.93 6.39 5.92
N THR A 177 15.66 5.42 5.38
CA THR A 177 16.01 5.35 3.96
C THR A 177 15.71 3.93 3.46
N PRO A 178 14.53 3.70 2.83
CA PRO A 178 14.14 2.39 2.37
C PRO A 178 14.94 1.95 1.14
N ARG A 179 15.23 0.66 1.02
CA ARG A 179 15.83 0.07 -0.19
C ARG A 179 14.79 -0.22 -1.25
N ILE A 180 13.60 -0.63 -0.81
CA ILE A 180 12.40 -0.84 -1.64
C ILE A 180 11.33 0.13 -1.15
N LEU A 181 10.72 0.86 -2.06
CA LEU A 181 9.64 1.80 -1.79
C LEU A 181 8.42 1.41 -2.64
N ILE A 182 7.26 1.36 -2.00
CA ILE A 182 5.95 1.17 -2.62
C ILE A 182 5.12 2.41 -2.34
N CYS A 183 4.50 2.98 -3.37
CA CYS A 183 3.62 4.14 -3.22
C CYS A 183 2.29 3.89 -3.94
N GLU A 184 1.18 4.13 -3.24
CA GLU A 184 -0.09 4.24 -3.92
C GLU A 184 -0.15 5.53 -4.73
N TYR A 185 -0.59 5.45 -6.00
CA TYR A 185 -0.74 6.60 -6.87
C TYR A 185 -2.12 6.65 -7.53
N ASN A 186 -2.59 7.86 -7.77
CA ASN A 186 -3.85 8.03 -8.47
C ASN A 186 -3.65 7.92 -10.00
N ASN A 187 -3.99 6.76 -10.54
CA ASN A 187 -3.86 6.45 -11.95
C ASN A 187 -4.59 7.45 -12.88
N ILE A 188 -5.63 8.13 -12.36
CA ILE A 188 -6.43 9.09 -13.14
C ILE A 188 -5.56 10.26 -13.60
N PHE A 189 -4.56 10.64 -12.79
CA PHE A 189 -3.66 11.76 -13.09
C PHE A 189 -2.54 11.36 -14.07
N GLY A 190 -2.37 10.06 -14.37
CA GLY A 190 -1.42 9.57 -15.36
C GLY A 190 0.05 9.65 -14.94
N ALA A 191 0.94 9.45 -15.91
CA ALA A 191 2.39 9.46 -15.70
C ALA A 191 3.09 10.72 -16.22
N GLU A 192 2.45 11.49 -17.12
CA GLU A 192 3.09 12.64 -17.77
C GLU A 192 3.13 13.89 -16.89
N LYS A 193 2.06 14.13 -16.14
CA LYS A 193 1.92 15.30 -15.27
C LYS A 193 2.48 15.00 -13.88
N LYS A 194 3.23 15.93 -13.32
CA LYS A 194 3.79 15.85 -11.97
C LYS A 194 2.88 16.63 -11.04
N VAL A 195 1.79 16.01 -10.60
CA VAL A 195 0.74 16.66 -9.82
C VAL A 195 0.37 15.86 -8.58
N SER A 196 -0.05 16.56 -7.54
CA SER A 196 -0.62 16.01 -6.32
C SER A 196 -1.79 16.86 -5.88
N ILE A 197 -2.71 16.31 -5.11
CA ILE A 197 -3.67 17.15 -4.37
C ILE A 197 -2.91 18.11 -3.46
N PRO A 198 -3.45 19.31 -3.15
CA PRO A 198 -2.89 20.17 -2.11
C PRO A 198 -2.84 19.42 -0.78
N TYR A 199 -1.74 19.61 -0.02
CA TYR A 199 -1.63 19.03 1.32
C TYR A 199 -2.76 19.55 2.22
N ASP A 200 -3.44 18.62 2.87
CA ASP A 200 -4.42 18.94 3.90
C ASP A 200 -4.26 17.94 5.06
N GLU A 201 -3.84 18.44 6.22
CA GLU A 201 -3.64 17.65 7.43
C GLU A 201 -4.85 16.79 7.82
N LYS A 202 -6.05 17.24 7.45
CA LYS A 202 -7.33 16.55 7.73
C LYS A 202 -7.95 15.93 6.49
N PHE A 203 -7.12 15.48 5.56
CA PHE A 203 -7.63 14.90 4.33
C PHE A 203 -8.34 13.56 4.59
N TYR A 204 -9.58 13.49 4.14
CA TYR A 204 -10.35 12.25 4.05
C TYR A 204 -10.92 12.13 2.64
N ARG A 205 -10.50 11.11 1.90
CA ARG A 205 -10.87 10.86 0.50
C ARG A 205 -12.37 10.93 0.27
N THR A 206 -13.15 10.26 1.13
CA THR A 206 -14.62 10.18 1.01
C THR A 206 -15.36 11.49 1.32
N GLU A 207 -14.70 12.45 1.99
CA GLU A 207 -15.27 13.75 2.36
C GLU A 207 -14.91 14.86 1.38
N LYS A 208 -13.80 14.69 0.63
CA LYS A 208 -13.31 15.74 -0.28
C LYS A 208 -14.12 15.84 -1.56
N HIS A 209 -14.54 14.73 -2.11
CA HIS A 209 -15.41 14.73 -3.28
C HIS A 209 -16.27 13.45 -3.30
N TYR A 210 -17.57 13.58 -3.56
CA TYR A 210 -18.52 12.47 -3.54
C TYR A 210 -18.17 11.29 -4.45
N SER A 211 -17.38 11.56 -5.50
CA SER A 211 -17.02 10.51 -6.47
C SER A 211 -15.94 9.54 -5.99
N ASN A 212 -15.24 9.82 -4.90
CA ASN A 212 -14.05 9.11 -4.42
C ASN A 212 -12.87 9.08 -5.41
N LEU A 213 -12.86 10.00 -6.41
CA LEU A 213 -11.82 10.05 -7.44
C LEU A 213 -10.71 11.05 -7.13
N TYR A 214 -10.94 11.96 -6.19
CA TYR A 214 -10.02 13.05 -5.87
C TYR A 214 -9.18 12.72 -4.64
N TRP A 215 -7.93 12.26 -4.86
CA TRP A 215 -6.95 11.88 -3.84
C TRP A 215 -5.56 11.70 -4.45
N GLY A 216 -4.52 11.71 -3.61
CA GLY A 216 -3.17 11.26 -3.95
C GLY A 216 -2.43 12.11 -4.98
N ALA A 217 -1.45 11.49 -5.61
CA ALA A 217 -0.59 12.09 -6.60
C ALA A 217 -0.51 11.24 -7.87
N SER A 218 -0.03 11.84 -8.96
CA SER A 218 0.22 11.14 -10.23
C SER A 218 1.44 10.21 -10.12
N LEU A 219 1.50 9.21 -10.99
CA LEU A 219 2.72 8.39 -11.15
C LEU A 219 3.93 9.27 -11.53
N GLY A 220 3.71 10.29 -12.38
CA GLY A 220 4.76 11.24 -12.76
C GLY A 220 5.36 12.01 -11.59
N ALA A 221 4.56 12.31 -10.56
CA ALA A 221 5.04 12.94 -9.33
C ALA A 221 6.01 12.02 -8.58
N PHE A 222 5.63 10.76 -8.36
CA PHE A 222 6.46 9.78 -7.66
C PHE A 222 7.73 9.41 -8.46
N CYS A 223 7.63 9.27 -9.78
CA CYS A 223 8.81 9.04 -10.63
C CYS A 223 9.80 10.22 -10.56
N SER A 224 9.29 11.47 -10.56
CA SER A 224 10.14 12.65 -10.40
C SER A 224 10.80 12.73 -9.03
N TRP A 225 10.08 12.36 -7.96
CA TRP A 225 10.63 12.26 -6.62
C TRP A 225 11.72 11.17 -6.56
N ALA A 226 11.45 10.00 -7.11
CA ALA A 226 12.36 8.86 -7.13
C ALA A 226 13.67 9.18 -7.86
N GLU A 227 13.61 9.88 -8.99
CA GLU A 227 14.79 10.32 -9.73
C GLU A 227 15.68 11.26 -8.91
N GLN A 228 15.08 12.20 -8.17
CA GLN A 228 15.78 13.15 -7.29
C GLN A 228 16.40 12.50 -6.06
N HIS A 229 15.93 11.32 -5.67
CA HIS A 229 16.37 10.59 -4.47
C HIS A 229 17.15 9.30 -4.80
N ASP A 230 17.64 9.15 -6.03
CA ASP A 230 18.44 8.02 -6.48
C ASP A 230 17.73 6.67 -6.42
N TYR A 231 16.45 6.62 -6.83
CA TYR A 231 15.70 5.40 -7.02
C TYR A 231 15.45 5.10 -8.50
N TYR A 232 15.47 3.80 -8.87
CA TYR A 232 14.90 3.32 -10.11
C TYR A 232 13.40 3.10 -9.92
N TYR A 233 12.60 3.52 -10.88
CA TYR A 233 11.23 3.06 -11.03
C TYR A 233 11.23 1.66 -11.62
N MET A 234 10.66 0.70 -10.92
CA MET A 234 10.63 -0.71 -11.33
C MET A 234 9.38 -1.06 -12.15
N GLY A 235 8.35 -0.27 -12.09
CA GLY A 235 7.05 -0.50 -12.69
C GLY A 235 5.90 -0.39 -11.68
N SER A 236 4.69 -0.63 -12.16
CA SER A 236 3.48 -0.72 -11.35
C SER A 236 2.94 -2.14 -11.32
N ASN A 237 2.07 -2.44 -10.35
CA ASN A 237 1.26 -3.65 -10.40
C ASN A 237 0.25 -3.61 -11.57
N SER A 238 -0.29 -4.76 -11.96
CA SER A 238 -1.25 -4.89 -13.07
C SER A 238 -2.60 -4.21 -12.80
N ALA A 239 -2.90 -3.91 -11.55
CA ALA A 239 -4.07 -3.12 -11.16
C ALA A 239 -3.90 -1.63 -11.45
N GLY A 240 -2.65 -1.13 -11.49
CA GLY A 240 -2.32 0.25 -11.80
C GLY A 240 -2.63 1.21 -10.66
N ASN A 241 -2.33 0.82 -9.43
CA ASN A 241 -2.47 1.67 -8.24
C ASN A 241 -1.20 1.74 -7.37
N ASN A 242 -0.35 0.71 -7.38
CA ASN A 242 0.90 0.67 -6.63
C ASN A 242 2.10 0.77 -7.54
N ALA A 243 2.99 1.74 -7.29
CA ALA A 243 4.26 1.95 -7.95
C ALA A 243 5.41 1.47 -7.08
N PHE A 244 6.37 0.78 -7.69
CA PHE A 244 7.51 0.16 -7.01
C PHE A 244 8.80 0.86 -7.41
N PHE A 245 9.62 1.18 -6.43
CA PHE A 245 10.91 1.83 -6.61
C PHE A 245 11.98 1.09 -5.82
N VAL A 246 13.21 1.07 -6.35
CA VAL A 246 14.38 0.48 -5.69
C VAL A 246 15.53 1.47 -5.72
N ARG A 247 16.18 1.66 -4.58
CA ARG A 247 17.34 2.54 -4.47
C ARG A 247 18.48 2.03 -5.36
N LYS A 248 19.08 2.91 -6.15
CA LYS A 248 20.02 2.56 -7.22
C LYS A 248 21.26 1.81 -6.77
N ASP A 249 21.75 2.11 -5.55
CA ASP A 249 22.91 1.44 -4.97
C ASP A 249 22.67 0.00 -4.48
N CYS A 250 21.41 -0.46 -4.53
CA CYS A 250 20.99 -1.74 -3.96
C CYS A 250 20.64 -2.81 -4.99
N ILE A 251 20.66 -2.48 -6.28
CA ILE A 251 20.25 -3.39 -7.36
C ILE A 251 21.15 -3.21 -8.58
N ASP A 252 21.43 -4.32 -9.28
CA ASP A 252 22.05 -4.25 -10.62
C ASP A 252 21.04 -3.66 -11.61
N GLU A 253 21.42 -2.62 -12.33
CA GLU A 253 20.60 -1.96 -13.37
C GLU A 253 20.01 -2.95 -14.38
N LYS A 254 20.70 -4.05 -14.67
CA LYS A 254 20.22 -5.11 -15.56
C LYS A 254 18.99 -5.87 -15.01
N LYS A 255 18.68 -5.71 -13.75
CA LYS A 255 17.49 -6.27 -13.09
C LYS A 255 16.29 -5.33 -13.14
N VAL A 256 16.48 -4.07 -13.57
CA VAL A 256 15.37 -3.14 -13.76
C VAL A 256 14.56 -3.62 -14.97
N PRO A 257 13.23 -3.83 -14.83
CA PRO A 257 12.41 -4.33 -15.93
C PRO A 257 12.44 -3.39 -17.15
N ALA A 258 12.60 -3.95 -18.34
CA ALA A 258 12.75 -3.18 -19.58
C ALA A 258 11.49 -2.38 -19.94
N GLU A 259 10.32 -2.85 -19.53
CA GLU A 259 9.01 -2.24 -19.78
C GLU A 259 8.48 -1.45 -18.57
N ASN A 260 9.35 -1.10 -17.61
CA ASN A 260 8.96 -0.37 -16.41
C ASN A 260 8.29 0.99 -16.72
N SER A 261 8.66 1.64 -17.80
CA SER A 261 8.13 2.95 -18.21
C SER A 261 6.74 2.87 -18.88
N ILE A 262 6.25 1.68 -19.20
CA ILE A 262 4.91 1.52 -19.78
C ILE A 262 3.87 1.81 -18.69
N PHE A 263 3.02 2.81 -18.96
CA PHE A 263 1.96 3.20 -18.05
C PHE A 263 0.85 2.14 -18.01
N THR A 264 0.64 1.56 -16.84
CA THR A 264 -0.43 0.59 -16.62
C THR A 264 -1.77 1.30 -16.41
N THR A 265 -2.71 1.10 -17.32
CA THR A 265 -4.08 1.64 -17.16
C THR A 265 -4.79 0.90 -16.02
N SER A 266 -5.29 1.64 -15.04
CA SER A 266 -5.99 1.08 -13.90
C SER A 266 -7.23 0.29 -14.30
N LYS A 267 -7.33 -0.93 -13.77
CA LYS A 267 -8.53 -1.78 -13.85
C LYS A 267 -9.55 -1.42 -12.75
N TYR A 268 -9.09 -0.73 -11.71
CA TYR A 268 -9.92 -0.25 -10.61
C TYR A 268 -10.87 0.84 -11.09
N ARG A 269 -12.17 0.69 -10.84
CA ARG A 269 -13.20 1.56 -11.43
C ARG A 269 -14.17 2.14 -10.40
N GLU A 270 -13.76 2.20 -9.14
CA GLU A 270 -14.59 2.88 -8.17
C GLU A 270 -14.81 4.34 -8.61
N SER A 271 -16.04 4.72 -8.66
CA SER A 271 -16.53 6.09 -8.77
C SER A 271 -17.97 6.12 -8.29
N ARG A 272 -18.40 7.21 -7.68
CA ARG A 272 -19.73 7.34 -7.07
C ARG A 272 -20.45 8.59 -7.57
N ASP A 273 -21.77 8.54 -7.56
CA ASP A 273 -22.61 9.73 -7.75
C ASP A 273 -22.84 10.44 -6.39
N GLU A 274 -23.50 11.60 -6.42
CA GLU A 274 -23.85 12.39 -5.23
C GLU A 274 -24.72 11.64 -4.20
N ARG A 275 -25.31 10.52 -4.59
CA ARG A 275 -26.10 9.63 -3.73
C ARG A 275 -25.28 8.43 -3.21
N GLY A 276 -23.97 8.42 -3.48
CA GLY A 276 -23.05 7.34 -3.08
C GLY A 276 -23.16 6.06 -3.91
N ARG A 277 -23.91 6.02 -5.02
CA ARG A 277 -24.07 4.84 -5.87
C ARG A 277 -22.91 4.73 -6.84
N LEU A 278 -22.40 3.50 -7.05
CA LEU A 278 -21.32 3.22 -7.99
C LEU A 278 -21.69 3.60 -9.43
N THR A 279 -20.80 4.32 -10.11
CA THR A 279 -21.00 4.80 -11.50
C THR A 279 -20.05 4.14 -12.49
N TYR A 280 -18.93 3.55 -12.02
CA TYR A 280 -17.93 2.84 -12.84
C TYR A 280 -17.38 3.66 -14.02
N LEU A 281 -17.15 4.96 -13.82
CA LEU A 281 -16.56 5.85 -14.83
C LEU A 281 -15.23 5.32 -15.36
N ARG A 282 -14.89 5.66 -16.61
CA ARG A 282 -13.67 5.20 -17.28
C ARG A 282 -12.94 6.36 -17.95
N GLY A 283 -11.62 6.20 -18.09
CA GLY A 283 -10.76 7.12 -18.85
C GLY A 283 -11.02 8.58 -18.48
N ILE A 284 -11.16 9.42 -19.48
CA ILE A 284 -11.33 10.88 -19.33
C ILE A 284 -12.56 11.30 -18.53
N ASP A 285 -13.62 10.47 -18.48
CA ASP A 285 -14.83 10.81 -17.74
C ASP A 285 -14.60 10.81 -16.22
N ARG A 286 -13.56 10.11 -15.74
CA ARG A 286 -13.10 10.17 -14.35
C ARG A 286 -12.52 11.56 -14.02
N LEU A 287 -11.66 12.10 -14.89
CA LEU A 287 -11.11 13.47 -14.75
C LEU A 287 -12.22 14.52 -14.85
N LYS A 288 -13.14 14.37 -15.80
CA LYS A 288 -14.28 15.31 -15.95
C LYS A 288 -15.15 15.37 -14.70
N ALA A 289 -15.33 14.25 -13.99
CA ALA A 289 -16.12 14.21 -12.75
C ALA A 289 -15.51 15.06 -11.61
N ILE A 290 -14.21 15.30 -11.64
CA ILE A 290 -13.48 16.07 -10.64
C ILE A 290 -12.79 17.32 -11.23
N ARG A 291 -13.19 17.77 -12.40
CA ARG A 291 -12.54 18.84 -13.19
C ARG A 291 -12.36 20.17 -12.45
N GLU A 292 -13.24 20.50 -11.53
CA GLU A 292 -13.22 21.74 -10.76
C GLU A 292 -12.31 21.65 -9.52
N MET A 293 -11.79 20.43 -9.20
CA MET A 293 -10.91 20.23 -8.07
C MET A 293 -9.49 20.72 -8.40
N GLU A 294 -8.76 21.15 -7.36
CA GLU A 294 -7.43 21.73 -7.47
C GLU A 294 -6.32 20.68 -7.33
N LEU A 295 -5.26 20.83 -8.09
CA LEU A 295 -4.00 20.11 -7.94
C LEU A 295 -2.84 21.08 -7.81
N VAL A 296 -1.81 20.65 -7.10
CA VAL A 296 -0.50 21.30 -7.09
C VAL A 296 0.30 20.76 -8.27
N ASN A 297 0.67 21.63 -9.19
CA ASN A 297 1.67 21.32 -10.21
C ASN A 297 3.06 21.40 -9.55
N LEU A 298 3.71 20.26 -9.37
CA LEU A 298 4.97 20.14 -8.61
C LEU A 298 6.19 20.69 -9.36
N GLU A 299 6.08 20.99 -10.66
CA GLU A 299 7.15 21.64 -11.42
C GLU A 299 7.12 23.17 -11.24
N SER A 300 5.91 23.75 -11.32
CA SER A 300 5.73 25.20 -11.19
C SER A 300 5.40 25.66 -9.76
N ASN A 301 5.08 24.73 -8.88
CA ASN A 301 4.57 24.96 -7.52
C ASN A 301 3.30 25.83 -7.49
N ARG A 302 2.45 25.71 -8.52
CA ARG A 302 1.18 26.44 -8.64
C ARG A 302 0.01 25.52 -8.36
N ILE A 303 -1.04 26.10 -7.81
CA ILE A 303 -2.35 25.44 -7.66
C ILE A 303 -3.17 25.79 -8.90
N GLU A 304 -3.64 24.77 -9.60
CA GLU A 304 -4.42 24.88 -10.83
C GLU A 304 -5.55 23.85 -10.78
N THR A 305 -6.67 24.15 -11.44
CA THR A 305 -7.76 23.17 -11.54
C THR A 305 -7.37 22.00 -12.45
N ILE A 306 -8.00 20.85 -12.22
CA ILE A 306 -7.85 19.69 -13.10
C ILE A 306 -8.23 20.04 -14.54
N ALA A 307 -9.26 20.88 -14.73
CA ALA A 307 -9.66 21.36 -16.06
C ALA A 307 -8.54 22.12 -16.76
N GLU A 308 -7.82 22.99 -16.06
CA GLU A 308 -6.69 23.76 -16.62
C GLU A 308 -5.50 22.87 -16.94
N ILE A 309 -5.11 21.97 -16.03
CA ILE A 309 -3.94 21.08 -16.20
C ILE A 309 -4.14 20.09 -17.36
N TYR A 310 -5.36 19.57 -17.53
CA TYR A 310 -5.67 18.52 -18.50
C TYR A 310 -6.41 19.03 -19.76
N ASN A 311 -6.65 20.32 -19.88
CA ASN A 311 -7.39 20.98 -20.99
C ASN A 311 -8.78 20.36 -21.24
N LEU A 312 -9.61 20.29 -20.20
CA LEU A 312 -10.94 19.65 -20.19
C LEU A 312 -12.09 20.64 -20.49
#